data_c3a17e8abdd906ae29ce015308255731
#
_entry.id   c3a17e8abdd906ae29ce015308255731
#
_cell.length_a   1.000
_cell.length_b   1.000
_cell.length_c   1.000
_cell.angle_alpha   90.00
_cell.angle_beta   90.00
_cell.angle_gamma   90.00
#
_symmetry.space_group_name_H-M   'P 1'
#
loop_
_entity.id
_entity.type
_entity.pdbx_description
1 polymer ?
#
loop_
_entity_poly.entity_id
_entity_poly.type
_entity_poly.pdbx_seq_one_letter_code
_entity_poly.pdbx_strand_id
1 'polypeptide(L)'
;MNTDKLAVEKHSSPVNDFSITVATKNGSGSATSNGVLLRALFKMGIPVSGKNLFPSNIQGLPTWYTIRLSKDGYRARRLRPEITVILNPASALEDLAGAEPDGVVLYPDDLNLPRDRDDLTFYPMPVKELARKSSAAPALRPYVANFVYVGVLAHLLGIETSEIHAATTF
;
A
#
# COMPACT_ATOMS: atom_id res chain seq x y z
N MET A 1 34.10 38.94 6.45
CA MET A 1 32.64 38.88 6.58
C MET A 1 32.15 37.86 5.60
N ASN A 2 31.94 36.65 6.07
CA ASN A 2 31.54 35.49 5.26
C ASN A 2 30.02 35.32 5.43
N THR A 3 29.27 35.68 4.43
CA THR A 3 27.82 35.47 4.39
C THR A 3 27.57 34.04 3.86
N ASP A 4 27.48 33.11 4.79
CA ASP A 4 26.99 31.77 4.49
C ASP A 4 25.55 31.88 3.94
N LYS A 5 25.42 31.62 2.63
CA LYS A 5 24.14 31.38 1.99
C LYS A 5 23.63 30.04 2.48
N LEU A 6 22.71 30.06 3.43
CA LEU A 6 21.84 28.93 3.71
C LEU A 6 21.13 28.53 2.41
N ALA A 7 21.60 27.46 1.79
CA ALA A 7 20.89 26.82 0.70
C ALA A 7 19.59 26.25 1.29
N VAL A 8 18.48 26.92 1.02
CA VAL A 8 17.15 26.36 1.23
C VAL A 8 17.04 25.15 0.32
N GLU A 9 17.13 23.94 0.89
CA GLU A 9 16.78 22.72 0.17
C GLU A 9 15.35 22.89 -0.34
N LYS A 10 15.20 23.05 -1.65
CA LYS A 10 13.91 22.96 -2.31
C LYS A 10 13.43 21.53 -2.10
N HIS A 11 12.55 21.33 -1.12
CA HIS A 11 11.72 20.13 -1.09
C HIS A 11 10.97 20.09 -2.44
N SER A 12 11.43 19.25 -3.34
CA SER A 12 10.69 18.97 -4.56
C SER A 12 9.34 18.41 -4.16
N SER A 13 8.26 18.97 -4.68
CA SER A 13 6.91 18.42 -4.50
C SER A 13 6.93 16.92 -4.81
N PRO A 14 6.25 16.08 -4.02
CA PRO A 14 6.24 14.65 -4.25
C PRO A 14 5.74 14.38 -5.68
N VAL A 15 6.56 13.67 -6.43
CA VAL A 15 6.24 13.30 -7.81
C VAL A 15 5.52 11.95 -7.78
N ASN A 16 4.37 11.84 -8.45
CA ASN A 16 3.66 10.57 -8.63
C ASN A 16 4.45 9.63 -9.56
N ASP A 17 5.56 9.09 -9.07
CA ASP A 17 6.42 8.15 -9.79
C ASP A 17 7.00 7.08 -8.85
N PHE A 18 6.15 6.15 -8.40
CA PHE A 18 6.49 5.08 -7.47
C PHE A 18 5.61 3.84 -7.68
N SER A 19 5.95 2.76 -7.00
CA SER A 19 5.18 1.52 -6.97
C SER A 19 4.73 1.18 -5.55
N ILE A 20 3.52 0.65 -5.44
CA ILE A 20 2.97 0.07 -4.22
C ILE A 20 2.84 -1.43 -4.46
N THR A 21 3.30 -2.25 -3.53
CA THR A 21 3.01 -3.69 -3.54
C THR A 21 2.22 -4.07 -2.30
N VAL A 22 1.11 -4.77 -2.50
CA VAL A 22 0.25 -5.28 -1.44
C VAL A 22 0.34 -6.80 -1.43
N ALA A 23 0.99 -7.34 -0.41
CA ALA A 23 1.16 -8.78 -0.19
C ALA A 23 0.03 -9.31 0.70
N THR A 24 -0.78 -10.21 0.17
CA THR A 24 -1.96 -10.78 0.85
C THR A 24 -2.03 -12.29 0.69
N LYS A 25 -3.08 -12.89 1.21
CA LYS A 25 -3.42 -14.30 0.94
C LYS A 25 -4.41 -14.39 -0.22
N ASN A 26 -4.19 -15.33 -1.10
CA ASN A 26 -5.15 -15.64 -2.16
C ASN A 26 -6.51 -16.04 -1.54
N GLY A 27 -7.60 -15.47 -2.06
CA GLY A 27 -8.95 -15.67 -1.52
C GLY A 27 -9.31 -14.81 -0.32
N SER A 28 -8.46 -13.87 0.10
CA SER A 28 -8.76 -12.96 1.24
C SER A 28 -9.73 -11.82 0.91
N GLY A 29 -10.14 -11.66 -0.35
CA GLY A 29 -10.96 -10.53 -0.81
C GLY A 29 -10.19 -9.24 -1.08
N SER A 30 -8.87 -9.27 -1.00
CA SER A 30 -7.99 -8.11 -1.25
C SER A 30 -8.09 -7.55 -2.68
N ALA A 31 -8.54 -8.35 -3.64
CA ALA A 31 -8.74 -7.88 -5.01
C ALA A 31 -9.73 -6.70 -5.10
N THR A 32 -10.78 -6.72 -4.29
CA THR A 32 -11.76 -5.63 -4.22
C THR A 32 -11.14 -4.36 -3.65
N SER A 33 -10.47 -4.44 -2.51
CA SER A 33 -9.83 -3.28 -1.86
C SER A 33 -8.72 -2.68 -2.72
N ASN A 34 -7.90 -3.51 -3.36
CA ASN A 34 -6.89 -3.05 -4.33
C ASN A 34 -7.52 -2.35 -5.53
N GLY A 35 -8.65 -2.88 -6.03
CA GLY A 35 -9.40 -2.27 -7.12
C GLY A 35 -10.02 -0.92 -6.74
N VAL A 36 -10.47 -0.75 -5.50
CA VAL A 36 -10.96 0.54 -4.98
C VAL A 36 -9.83 1.56 -4.96
N LEU A 37 -8.67 1.21 -4.40
CA LEU A 37 -7.51 2.10 -4.36
C LEU A 37 -7.07 2.52 -5.77
N LEU A 38 -6.95 1.56 -6.68
CA LEU A 38 -6.55 1.83 -8.07
C LEU A 38 -7.53 2.80 -8.76
N ARG A 39 -8.85 2.58 -8.59
CA ARG A 39 -9.88 3.43 -9.19
C ARG A 39 -9.89 4.84 -8.59
N ALA A 40 -9.70 4.97 -7.27
CA ALA A 40 -9.62 6.27 -6.62
C ALA A 40 -8.47 7.10 -7.19
N LEU A 41 -7.28 6.52 -7.28
CA LEU A 41 -6.11 7.16 -7.89
C LEU A 41 -6.37 7.56 -9.36
N PHE A 42 -7.00 6.67 -10.14
CA PHE A 42 -7.34 6.95 -11.53
C PHE A 42 -8.35 8.12 -11.67
N LYS A 43 -9.38 8.16 -10.81
CA LYS A 43 -10.38 9.25 -10.79
C LYS A 43 -9.76 10.60 -10.44
N MET A 44 -8.72 10.63 -9.63
CA MET A 44 -7.94 11.83 -9.35
C MET A 44 -7.06 12.28 -10.54
N GLY A 45 -7.14 11.60 -11.68
CA GLY A 45 -6.34 11.92 -12.86
C GLY A 45 -4.89 11.48 -12.81
N ILE A 46 -4.54 10.62 -11.84
CA ILE A 46 -3.17 10.09 -11.73
C ILE A 46 -3.02 8.91 -12.68
N PRO A 47 -2.02 8.90 -13.59
CA PRO A 47 -1.76 7.75 -14.42
C PRO A 47 -1.31 6.56 -13.56
N VAL A 48 -2.14 5.52 -13.52
CA VAL A 48 -1.89 4.33 -12.71
C VAL A 48 -2.09 3.06 -13.51
N SER A 49 -1.39 2.00 -13.14
CA SER A 49 -1.65 0.65 -13.60
C SER A 49 -1.58 -0.33 -12.44
N GLY A 50 -2.48 -1.31 -12.45
CA GLY A 50 -2.53 -2.37 -11.44
C GLY A 50 -2.29 -3.74 -12.05
N LYS A 51 -1.58 -4.62 -11.34
CA LYS A 51 -1.33 -5.99 -11.78
C LYS A 51 -1.33 -6.95 -10.60
N ASN A 52 -2.12 -8.01 -10.73
CA ASN A 52 -2.04 -9.17 -9.83
C ASN A 52 -0.87 -10.07 -10.21
N LEU A 53 -0.19 -10.59 -9.20
CA LEU A 53 0.85 -11.60 -9.31
C LEU A 53 0.42 -12.79 -8.46
N PHE A 54 0.01 -13.87 -9.12
CA PHE A 54 -0.35 -15.11 -8.43
C PHE A 54 0.65 -16.19 -8.83
N PRO A 55 1.44 -16.70 -7.91
CA PRO A 55 2.25 -17.88 -8.17
C PRO A 55 1.39 -19.15 -8.28
N SER A 56 0.19 -19.14 -7.68
CA SER A 56 -0.72 -20.28 -7.62
C SER A 56 -2.17 -19.83 -7.40
N ASN A 57 -3.11 -20.62 -7.91
CA ASN A 57 -4.55 -20.44 -7.68
C ASN A 57 -5.02 -21.06 -6.35
N ILE A 58 -4.12 -21.64 -5.56
CA ILE A 58 -4.46 -22.29 -4.28
C ILE A 58 -4.80 -21.21 -3.26
N GLN A 59 -5.98 -21.36 -2.61
CA GLN A 59 -6.42 -20.47 -1.55
C GLN A 59 -5.43 -20.48 -0.37
N GLY A 60 -5.15 -19.30 0.18
CA GLY A 60 -4.27 -19.12 1.32
C GLY A 60 -2.80 -18.90 0.98
N LEU A 61 -2.36 -19.23 -0.23
CA LEU A 61 -0.99 -18.94 -0.67
C LEU A 61 -0.77 -17.45 -0.89
N PRO A 62 0.50 -16.99 -0.83
CA PRO A 62 0.84 -15.60 -1.07
C PRO A 62 0.40 -15.13 -2.46
N THR A 63 -0.13 -13.93 -2.51
CA THR A 63 -0.44 -13.21 -3.74
C THR A 63 -0.09 -11.75 -3.56
N TRP A 64 0.32 -11.11 -4.64
CA TRP A 64 0.71 -9.71 -4.64
C TRP A 64 -0.13 -8.91 -5.63
N TYR A 65 -0.49 -7.72 -5.24
CA TYR A 65 -1.06 -6.73 -6.13
C TYR A 65 -0.12 -5.54 -6.20
N THR A 66 0.35 -5.20 -7.39
CA THR A 66 1.23 -4.06 -7.61
C THR A 66 0.45 -2.93 -8.27
N ILE A 67 0.57 -1.72 -7.72
CA ILE A 67 0.06 -0.48 -8.30
C ILE A 67 1.28 0.35 -8.70
N ARG A 68 1.35 0.72 -9.97
CA ARG A 68 2.37 1.63 -10.50
C ARG A 68 1.73 2.99 -10.75
N LEU A 69 2.23 4.01 -10.08
CA LEU A 69 1.92 5.40 -10.35
C LEU A 69 3.06 5.99 -11.18
N SER A 70 2.74 6.70 -12.26
CA SER A 70 3.77 7.34 -13.08
C SER A 70 3.22 8.55 -13.80
N LYS A 71 3.75 9.73 -13.50
CA LYS A 71 3.41 10.97 -14.19
C LYS A 71 3.64 10.88 -15.70
N ASP A 72 4.58 10.05 -16.13
CA ASP A 72 4.96 9.87 -17.53
C ASP A 72 4.20 8.70 -18.20
N GLY A 73 3.25 8.07 -17.48
CA GLY A 73 2.41 6.99 -18.01
C GLY A 73 3.11 5.63 -18.10
N TYR A 74 4.24 5.42 -17.44
CA TYR A 74 4.88 4.10 -17.38
C TYR A 74 3.99 3.09 -16.65
N ARG A 75 3.81 1.90 -17.25
CA ARG A 75 2.97 0.82 -16.74
C ARG A 75 3.74 -0.29 -16.03
N ALA A 76 5.03 -0.43 -16.32
CA ALA A 76 5.86 -1.45 -15.72
C ALA A 76 6.09 -1.15 -14.25
N ARG A 77 5.87 -2.16 -13.37
CA ARG A 77 6.21 -2.06 -11.97
C ARG A 77 7.73 -1.87 -11.80
N ARG A 78 8.12 -1.18 -10.75
CA ARG A 78 9.51 -1.19 -10.31
C ARG A 78 9.85 -2.54 -9.68
N LEU A 79 11.09 -2.94 -9.75
CA LEU A 79 11.55 -4.19 -9.16
C LEU A 79 11.37 -4.18 -7.63
N ARG A 80 11.71 -3.06 -7.01
CA ARG A 80 11.52 -2.78 -5.59
C ARG A 80 10.45 -1.71 -5.44
N PRO A 81 9.37 -1.99 -4.68
CA PRO A 81 8.33 -0.99 -4.43
C PRO A 81 8.78 -0.02 -3.33
N GLU A 82 8.44 1.23 -3.51
CA GLU A 82 8.67 2.28 -2.51
C GLU A 82 7.69 2.18 -1.34
N ILE A 83 6.52 1.57 -1.57
CA ILE A 83 5.55 1.29 -0.52
C ILE A 83 5.20 -0.19 -0.55
N THR A 84 5.41 -0.87 0.56
CA THR A 84 5.09 -2.29 0.72
C THR A 84 4.05 -2.47 1.82
N VAL A 85 2.92 -3.10 1.49
CA VAL A 85 1.89 -3.48 2.46
C VAL A 85 1.98 -4.98 2.69
N ILE A 86 2.37 -5.39 3.89
CA ILE A 86 2.61 -6.79 4.25
C ILE A 86 1.45 -7.29 5.12
N LEU A 87 0.53 -8.05 4.55
CA LEU A 87 -0.60 -8.65 5.26
C LEU A 87 -0.50 -10.18 5.35
N ASN A 88 0.47 -10.79 4.65
CA ASN A 88 0.66 -12.22 4.66
C ASN A 88 1.93 -12.61 5.45
N PRO A 89 1.78 -13.29 6.61
CA PRO A 89 2.95 -13.73 7.38
C PRO A 89 3.88 -14.67 6.61
N ALA A 90 3.35 -15.47 5.68
CA ALA A 90 4.13 -16.46 4.95
C ALA A 90 5.16 -15.86 3.97
N SER A 91 4.89 -14.67 3.43
CA SER A 91 5.81 -13.96 2.52
C SER A 91 6.50 -12.76 3.17
N ALA A 92 6.21 -12.49 4.46
CA ALA A 92 6.59 -11.24 5.12
C ALA A 92 8.08 -10.92 5.07
N LEU A 93 8.95 -11.92 5.24
CA LEU A 93 10.41 -11.73 5.19
C LEU A 93 10.90 -11.44 3.75
N GLU A 94 10.32 -12.10 2.76
CA GLU A 94 10.63 -11.87 1.35
C GLU A 94 10.17 -10.47 0.92
N ASP A 95 8.94 -10.09 1.31
CA ASP A 95 8.36 -8.77 1.02
C ASP A 95 9.19 -7.65 1.65
N LEU A 96 9.64 -7.84 2.89
CA LEU A 96 10.50 -6.90 3.60
C LEU A 96 11.87 -6.76 2.91
N ALA A 97 12.48 -7.87 2.52
CA ALA A 97 13.76 -7.86 1.81
C ALA A 97 13.66 -7.20 0.43
N GLY A 98 12.50 -7.30 -0.22
CA GLY A 98 12.22 -6.72 -1.53
C GLY A 98 11.86 -5.24 -1.52
N ALA A 99 11.64 -4.62 -0.36
CA ALA A 99 11.30 -3.20 -0.25
C ALA A 99 12.47 -2.30 -0.68
N GLU A 100 12.14 -1.19 -1.37
CA GLU A 100 13.14 -0.19 -1.78
C GLU A 100 13.78 0.46 -0.54
N PRO A 101 15.10 0.73 -0.53
CA PRO A 101 15.72 1.58 0.49
C PRO A 101 14.99 2.93 0.60
N ASP A 102 14.90 3.47 1.80
CA ASP A 102 14.13 4.67 2.16
C ASP A 102 12.60 4.51 1.93
N GLY A 103 12.15 3.28 1.69
CA GLY A 103 10.75 2.95 1.46
C GLY A 103 9.91 2.88 2.74
N VAL A 104 8.62 2.68 2.52
CA VAL A 104 7.60 2.60 3.57
C VAL A 104 7.02 1.19 3.65
N VAL A 105 6.92 0.64 4.86
CA VAL A 105 6.33 -0.66 5.14
C VAL A 105 5.10 -0.50 6.04
N LEU A 106 3.94 -0.89 5.53
CA LEU A 106 2.68 -0.96 6.26
C LEU A 106 2.39 -2.41 6.63
N TYR A 107 2.06 -2.68 7.87
CA TYR A 107 1.82 -4.05 8.33
C TYR A 107 0.87 -4.10 9.54
N PRO A 108 0.15 -5.20 9.79
CA PRO A 108 -0.65 -5.36 11.00
C PRO A 108 0.22 -5.29 12.26
N ASP A 109 -0.22 -4.57 13.27
CA ASP A 109 0.51 -4.37 14.54
C ASP A 109 0.78 -5.67 15.32
N ASP A 110 0.01 -6.72 15.03
CA ASP A 110 0.20 -8.06 15.60
C ASP A 110 1.11 -8.97 14.76
N LEU A 111 1.62 -8.50 13.62
CA LEU A 111 2.60 -9.20 12.81
C LEU A 111 4.02 -8.88 13.30
N ASN A 112 4.69 -9.91 13.81
CA ASN A 112 6.09 -9.74 14.25
C ASN A 112 7.03 -9.69 13.03
N LEU A 113 7.45 -8.48 12.65
CA LEU A 113 8.45 -8.25 11.61
C LEU A 113 9.79 -7.90 12.22
N PRO A 114 10.93 -8.42 11.68
CA PRO A 114 12.25 -7.91 12.03
C PRO A 114 12.36 -6.43 11.66
N ARG A 115 13.02 -5.66 12.52
CA ARG A 115 13.26 -4.21 12.30
C ARG A 115 14.74 -3.91 12.21
N ASP A 116 15.45 -4.77 11.54
CA ASP A 116 16.90 -4.67 11.25
C ASP A 116 17.23 -3.85 9.99
N ARG A 117 16.18 -3.35 9.32
CA ARG A 117 16.26 -2.46 8.16
C ARG A 117 16.04 -1.01 8.62
N ASP A 118 17.12 -0.36 9.09
CA ASP A 118 17.10 1.05 9.54
C ASP A 118 16.81 2.05 8.42
N ASP A 119 16.90 1.59 7.17
CA ASP A 119 16.61 2.34 5.97
C ASP A 119 15.10 2.34 5.62
N LEU A 120 14.25 1.68 6.39
CA LEU A 120 12.81 1.62 6.12
C LEU A 120 11.99 2.35 7.19
N THR A 121 10.91 2.98 6.75
CA THR A 121 9.91 3.56 7.65
C THR A 121 8.76 2.58 7.88
N PHE A 122 8.55 2.18 9.13
CA PHE A 122 7.56 1.17 9.51
C PHE A 122 6.31 1.81 10.11
N TYR A 123 5.15 1.48 9.53
CA TYR A 123 3.83 1.91 10.02
C TYR A 123 2.99 0.70 10.46
N PRO A 124 2.93 0.38 11.77
CA PRO A 124 2.02 -0.65 12.27
C PRO A 124 0.57 -0.19 12.18
N MET A 125 -0.30 -1.04 11.68
CA MET A 125 -1.73 -0.78 11.54
C MET A 125 -2.52 -1.63 12.54
N PRO A 126 -3.43 -1.06 13.36
CA PRO A 126 -4.26 -1.82 14.30
C PRO A 126 -5.43 -2.50 13.56
N VAL A 127 -5.10 -3.39 12.62
CA VAL A 127 -6.05 -3.99 11.66
C VAL A 127 -7.17 -4.74 12.37
N LYS A 128 -6.82 -5.59 13.35
CA LYS A 128 -7.81 -6.38 14.10
C LYS A 128 -8.74 -5.52 14.93
N GLU A 129 -8.19 -4.48 15.56
CA GLU A 129 -8.97 -3.56 16.39
C GLU A 129 -9.96 -2.77 15.53
N LEU A 130 -9.50 -2.19 14.45
CA LEU A 130 -10.36 -1.41 13.53
C LEU A 130 -11.44 -2.27 12.88
N ALA A 131 -11.10 -3.49 12.43
CA ALA A 131 -12.09 -4.41 11.89
C ALA A 131 -13.13 -4.81 12.93
N ARG A 132 -12.75 -5.00 14.20
CA ARG A 132 -13.67 -5.31 15.31
C ARG A 132 -14.58 -4.15 15.65
N LYS A 133 -14.07 -2.91 15.61
CA LYS A 133 -14.84 -1.67 15.89
C LYS A 133 -15.76 -1.27 14.75
N SER A 134 -15.59 -1.85 13.56
CA SER A 134 -16.46 -1.55 12.42
C SER A 134 -17.90 -2.00 12.70
N SER A 135 -18.87 -1.34 12.05
CA SER A 135 -20.29 -1.73 12.08
C SER A 135 -20.60 -2.99 11.27
N ALA A 136 -19.60 -3.58 10.60
CA ALA A 136 -19.77 -4.76 9.77
C ALA A 136 -20.13 -6.01 10.60
N ALA A 137 -21.00 -6.86 10.05
CA ALA A 137 -21.30 -8.16 10.63
C ALA A 137 -20.02 -8.99 10.83
N PRO A 138 -19.92 -9.82 11.86
CA PRO A 138 -18.71 -10.58 12.17
C PRO A 138 -18.13 -11.35 10.99
N ALA A 139 -18.97 -11.94 10.14
CA ALA A 139 -18.58 -12.67 8.94
C ALA A 139 -17.90 -11.79 7.86
N LEU A 140 -18.14 -10.47 7.88
CA LEU A 140 -17.56 -9.51 6.93
C LEU A 140 -16.29 -8.83 7.43
N ARG A 141 -15.95 -8.97 8.71
CA ARG A 141 -14.77 -8.33 9.31
C ARG A 141 -13.46 -8.68 8.62
N PRO A 142 -13.22 -9.94 8.16
CA PRO A 142 -12.02 -10.24 7.40
C PRO A 142 -11.88 -9.42 6.10
N TYR A 143 -12.99 -9.10 5.46
CA TYR A 143 -12.99 -8.23 4.28
C TYR A 143 -12.75 -6.76 4.65
N VAL A 144 -13.33 -6.30 5.77
CA VAL A 144 -13.09 -4.95 6.31
C VAL A 144 -11.62 -4.76 6.63
N ALA A 145 -10.94 -5.77 7.15
CA ALA A 145 -9.51 -5.74 7.43
C ALA A 145 -8.67 -5.34 6.20
N ASN A 146 -9.09 -5.76 5.00
CA ASN A 146 -8.42 -5.34 3.75
C ASN A 146 -8.65 -3.86 3.41
N PHE A 147 -9.65 -3.19 3.97
CA PHE A 147 -9.87 -1.76 3.76
C PHE A 147 -9.07 -0.88 4.72
N VAL A 148 -8.50 -1.44 5.78
CA VAL A 148 -7.68 -0.67 6.72
C VAL A 148 -6.46 -0.09 6.01
N TYR A 149 -5.71 -0.89 5.25
CA TYR A 149 -4.56 -0.36 4.51
C TYR A 149 -4.97 0.62 3.40
N VAL A 150 -6.15 0.47 2.81
CA VAL A 150 -6.66 1.43 1.82
C VAL A 150 -6.86 2.79 2.47
N GLY A 151 -7.44 2.84 3.67
CA GLY A 151 -7.60 4.08 4.43
C GLY A 151 -6.27 4.71 4.82
N VAL A 152 -5.30 3.89 5.28
CA VAL A 152 -3.95 4.38 5.63
C VAL A 152 -3.24 4.91 4.39
N LEU A 153 -3.25 4.19 3.28
CA LEU A 153 -2.66 4.65 2.01
C LEU A 153 -3.36 5.91 1.49
N ALA A 154 -4.69 5.98 1.59
CA ALA A 154 -5.42 7.17 1.20
C ALA A 154 -4.95 8.41 1.99
N HIS A 155 -4.77 8.26 3.30
CA HIS A 155 -4.26 9.34 4.14
C HIS A 155 -2.82 9.72 3.78
N LEU A 156 -1.92 8.74 3.66
CA LEU A 156 -0.50 8.96 3.35
C LEU A 156 -0.29 9.59 1.96
N LEU A 157 -1.13 9.23 0.99
CA LEU A 157 -1.01 9.70 -0.40
C LEU A 157 -1.89 10.92 -0.70
N GLY A 158 -2.62 11.44 0.29
CA GLY A 158 -3.53 12.58 0.11
C GLY A 158 -4.71 12.26 -0.82
N ILE A 159 -5.17 11.00 -0.86
CA ILE A 159 -6.36 10.61 -1.61
C ILE A 159 -7.59 11.07 -0.84
N GLU A 160 -8.46 11.83 -1.48
CA GLU A 160 -9.68 12.32 -0.85
C GLU A 160 -10.64 11.17 -0.53
N THR A 161 -11.26 11.21 0.64
CA THR A 161 -12.23 10.19 1.09
C THR A 161 -13.42 10.06 0.12
N SER A 162 -13.83 11.17 -0.49
CA SER A 162 -14.85 11.22 -1.54
C SER A 162 -14.51 10.32 -2.74
N GLU A 163 -13.24 10.29 -3.14
CA GLU A 163 -12.77 9.47 -4.26
C GLU A 163 -12.75 7.99 -3.90
N ILE A 164 -12.38 7.65 -2.66
CA ILE A 164 -12.51 6.27 -2.15
C ILE A 164 -13.97 5.84 -2.16
N HIS A 165 -14.87 6.69 -1.66
CA HIS A 165 -16.33 6.42 -1.67
C HIS A 165 -16.85 6.21 -3.09
N ALA A 166 -16.53 7.13 -4.01
CA ALA A 166 -16.94 7.02 -5.41
C ALA A 166 -16.34 5.79 -6.12
N ALA A 167 -15.21 5.28 -5.65
CA ALA A 167 -14.59 4.06 -6.18
C ALA A 167 -15.23 2.77 -5.64
N THR A 168 -16.01 2.82 -4.55
CA THR A 168 -16.75 1.67 -4.01
C THR A 168 -18.14 1.50 -4.62
N THR A 169 -18.70 2.57 -5.21
CA THR A 169 -20.02 2.55 -5.85
C THR A 169 -19.87 2.13 -7.30
N PHE A 170 -20.55 1.04 -7.71
CA PHE A 170 -20.65 0.56 -9.09
C PHE A 170 -22.00 0.91 -9.69
#